data_4a4d6b8dbb0dc4095306e082eae01304
#
_entry.id   4a4d6b8dbb0dc4095306e082eae01304
#
_cell.length_a   1.000
_cell.length_b   1.000
_cell.length_c   1.000
_cell.angle_alpha   90.00
_cell.angle_beta   90.00
_cell.angle_gamma   90.00
#
_symmetry.space_group_name_H-M   'P 1'
#
loop_
_entity.id
_entity.type
_entity.pdbx_description
1 polymer ?
#
loop_
_entity_poly.entity_id
_entity_poly.type
_entity_poly.pdbx_seq_one_letter_code
_entity_poly.pdbx_strand_id
1 'polypeptide(L)'
;MSMVAARMQKMKAGNLTGIGNHNQRKTENHSNPDIDIDRSNLNYELVHQTENYKTDIQAFINEDKASSRAIRKDAVLVNEWIITSDTNFFEALSPEQTKFFFEEAKDYFADRFGEQNIRYATVNLDETTPHMHLG
;
A
#
# COMPACT_ATOMS: atom_id res chain seq x y z
N MET A 1 -21.84 3.18 14.09
CA MET A 1 -21.76 2.90 12.66
C MET A 1 -20.33 2.98 12.19
N SER A 2 -19.83 1.91 11.57
CA SER A 2 -18.48 1.88 11.05
C SER A 2 -18.40 2.58 9.69
N MET A 3 -17.32 3.30 9.46
CA MET A 3 -17.09 4.04 8.22
C MET A 3 -15.75 3.64 7.62
N VAL A 4 -15.74 3.45 6.30
CA VAL A 4 -14.50 3.25 5.55
C VAL A 4 -13.77 4.58 5.44
N ALA A 5 -12.47 4.58 5.68
CA ALA A 5 -11.61 5.75 5.54
C ALA A 5 -10.54 5.49 4.51
N ALA A 6 -10.27 6.49 3.65
CA ALA A 6 -9.19 6.44 2.70
C ALA A 6 -8.47 7.80 2.72
N ARG A 7 -7.18 7.80 3.07
CA ARG A 7 -6.34 9.00 3.11
C ARG A 7 -5.23 8.87 2.10
N MET A 8 -4.93 9.96 1.40
CA MET A 8 -3.90 10.00 0.37
C MET A 8 -2.67 10.76 0.87
N GLN A 9 -1.50 10.24 0.54
CA GLN A 9 -0.21 10.88 0.79
C GLN A 9 0.64 10.83 -0.48
N LYS A 10 1.26 11.95 -0.83
CA LYS A 10 2.17 12.02 -1.98
C LYS A 10 3.52 11.45 -1.61
N MET A 11 4.06 10.57 -2.46
CA MET A 11 5.35 9.94 -2.25
C MET A 11 6.33 10.33 -3.36
N LYS A 12 7.51 10.79 -2.97
CA LYS A 12 8.62 11.06 -3.88
C LYS A 12 9.59 9.88 -3.89
N ALA A 13 10.53 9.87 -4.84
CA ALA A 13 11.51 8.78 -4.94
C ALA A 13 12.23 8.52 -3.61
N GLY A 14 12.58 9.56 -2.86
CA GLY A 14 13.25 9.44 -1.57
C GLY A 14 12.42 8.78 -0.47
N ASN A 15 11.10 8.73 -0.63
CA ASN A 15 10.20 8.10 0.34
C ASN A 15 9.93 6.62 0.06
N LEU A 16 10.08 6.18 -1.21
CA LEU A 16 9.58 4.87 -1.64
C LEU A 16 10.31 3.69 -1.01
N THR A 17 11.62 3.77 -0.85
CA THR A 17 12.37 2.68 -0.22
C THR A 17 11.95 2.50 1.24
N GLY A 18 11.87 3.62 1.98
CA GLY A 18 11.46 3.59 3.38
C GLY A 18 10.05 3.09 3.58
N ILE A 19 9.09 3.60 2.80
CA ILE A 19 7.69 3.17 2.92
C ILE A 19 7.52 1.71 2.47
N GLY A 20 8.24 1.27 1.45
CA GLY A 20 8.21 -0.12 1.02
C GLY A 20 8.74 -1.06 2.09
N ASN A 21 9.86 -0.72 2.71
CA ASN A 21 10.41 -1.49 3.81
C ASN A 21 9.46 -1.54 5.00
N HIS A 22 8.82 -0.42 5.32
CA HIS A 22 7.84 -0.35 6.40
C HIS A 22 6.60 -1.20 6.09
N ASN A 23 6.01 -1.01 4.91
CA ASN A 23 4.78 -1.70 4.51
C ASN A 23 4.99 -3.22 4.43
N GLN A 24 6.13 -3.64 3.91
CA GLN A 24 6.45 -5.06 3.72
C GLN A 24 7.19 -5.67 4.92
N ARG A 25 7.39 -4.90 5.98
CA ARG A 25 8.07 -5.33 7.22
C ARG A 25 9.45 -5.92 6.95
N LYS A 26 10.21 -5.28 6.04
CA LYS A 26 11.58 -5.72 5.70
C LYS A 26 12.60 -5.38 6.77
N THR A 27 12.25 -4.47 7.70
CA THR A 27 13.09 -4.12 8.84
C THR A 27 12.38 -4.50 10.12
N GLU A 28 13.15 -4.87 11.16
CA GLU A 28 12.61 -5.24 12.47
C GLU A 28 12.36 -4.03 13.36
N ASN A 29 12.95 -2.89 13.05
CA ASN A 29 12.90 -1.70 13.87
C ASN A 29 11.81 -0.75 13.36
N HIS A 30 10.67 -0.77 14.02
CA HIS A 30 9.51 0.04 13.64
C HIS A 30 9.32 1.19 14.63
N SER A 31 8.97 2.36 14.08
CA SER A 31 8.63 3.55 14.89
C SER A 31 7.25 3.44 15.53
N ASN A 32 6.36 2.63 14.97
CA ASN A 32 5.01 2.43 15.51
C ASN A 32 5.01 1.27 16.50
N PRO A 33 4.74 1.55 17.82
CA PRO A 33 4.74 0.49 18.84
C PRO A 33 3.56 -0.46 18.72
N ASP A 34 2.52 -0.11 17.95
CA ASP A 34 1.35 -0.97 17.75
C ASP A 34 1.64 -2.14 16.81
N ILE A 35 2.76 -2.12 16.10
CA ILE A 35 3.12 -3.21 15.20
C ILE A 35 3.55 -4.42 16.03
N ASP A 36 2.84 -5.52 15.85
CA ASP A 36 3.16 -6.80 16.48
C ASP A 36 3.97 -7.64 15.48
N ILE A 37 5.28 -7.68 15.68
CA ILE A 37 6.21 -8.37 14.79
C ILE A 37 5.85 -9.84 14.64
N ASP A 38 5.34 -10.48 15.71
CA ASP A 38 4.95 -11.88 15.68
C ASP A 38 3.76 -12.14 14.75
N ARG A 39 3.00 -11.12 14.41
CA ARG A 39 1.86 -11.20 13.50
C ARG A 39 2.17 -10.72 12.08
N SER A 40 3.39 -10.27 11.81
CA SER A 40 3.74 -9.74 10.48
C SER A 40 3.63 -10.79 9.38
N ASN A 41 3.70 -12.07 9.70
CA ASN A 41 3.49 -13.14 8.73
C ASN A 41 2.03 -13.24 8.24
N LEU A 42 1.09 -12.56 8.87
CA LEU A 42 -0.31 -12.50 8.42
C LEU A 42 -0.53 -11.43 7.35
N ASN A 43 0.45 -10.54 7.14
CA ASN A 43 0.37 -9.50 6.11
C ASN A 43 0.45 -10.13 4.72
N TYR A 44 -0.17 -9.49 3.73
CA TYR A 44 -0.16 -10.02 2.36
C TYR A 44 -0.21 -8.91 1.32
N GLU A 45 0.17 -9.27 0.10
CA GLU A 45 0.18 -8.37 -1.06
C GLU A 45 -0.96 -8.73 -2.00
N LEU A 46 -1.74 -7.74 -2.45
CA LEU A 46 -2.77 -7.94 -3.47
C LEU A 46 -2.25 -7.63 -4.88
N VAL A 47 -1.07 -7.03 -4.99
CA VAL A 47 -0.34 -6.85 -6.25
C VAL A 47 1.00 -7.56 -6.09
N HIS A 48 1.30 -8.48 -7.02
CA HIS A 48 2.55 -9.24 -6.95
C HIS A 48 3.77 -8.32 -7.03
N GLN A 49 4.70 -8.48 -6.08
CA GLN A 49 5.92 -7.67 -5.99
C GLN A 49 7.14 -8.56 -6.22
N THR A 50 7.90 -8.29 -7.27
CA THR A 50 9.17 -8.97 -7.56
C THR A 50 10.37 -8.11 -7.19
N GLU A 51 10.17 -6.81 -7.05
CA GLU A 51 11.21 -5.83 -6.76
C GLU A 51 10.73 -4.89 -5.65
N ASN A 52 11.63 -4.02 -5.15
CA ASN A 52 11.21 -3.00 -4.20
C ASN A 52 10.35 -1.94 -4.90
N TYR A 53 9.57 -1.20 -4.13
CA TYR A 53 8.64 -0.20 -4.66
C TYR A 53 9.33 0.82 -5.56
N LYS A 54 10.46 1.35 -5.13
CA LYS A 54 11.17 2.40 -5.89
C LYS A 54 11.60 1.90 -7.26
N THR A 55 12.19 0.71 -7.32
CA THR A 55 12.68 0.12 -8.57
C THR A 55 11.53 -0.15 -9.53
N ASP A 56 10.47 -0.79 -9.06
CA ASP A 56 9.29 -1.11 -9.86
C ASP A 56 8.62 0.15 -10.40
N ILE A 57 8.38 1.13 -9.53
CA ILE A 57 7.64 2.34 -9.90
C ILE A 57 8.45 3.20 -10.85
N GLN A 58 9.76 3.37 -10.61
CA GLN A 58 10.60 4.14 -11.53
C GLN A 58 10.68 3.51 -12.90
N ALA A 59 10.80 2.18 -12.98
CA ALA A 59 10.81 1.48 -14.26
C ALA A 59 9.48 1.65 -15.00
N PHE A 60 8.35 1.51 -14.31
CA PHE A 60 7.03 1.70 -14.88
C PHE A 60 6.85 3.11 -15.44
N ILE A 61 7.22 4.13 -14.67
CA ILE A 61 7.09 5.52 -15.12
C ILE A 61 7.99 5.80 -16.31
N ASN A 62 9.24 5.30 -16.29
CA ASN A 62 10.17 5.51 -17.39
C ASN A 62 9.69 4.87 -18.70
N GLU A 63 9.01 3.74 -18.64
CA GLU A 63 8.46 3.08 -19.82
C GLU A 63 7.24 3.83 -20.40
N ASP A 64 6.44 4.44 -19.53
CA ASP A 64 5.13 5.00 -19.90
C ASP A 64 5.15 6.52 -20.12
N LYS A 65 6.17 7.23 -19.67
CA LYS A 65 6.22 8.68 -19.80
C LYS A 65 6.38 9.13 -21.25
N ALA A 66 5.72 10.23 -21.60
CA ALA A 66 5.74 10.78 -22.96
C ALA A 66 7.04 11.54 -23.28
N SER A 67 7.84 11.91 -22.28
CA SER A 67 9.07 12.69 -22.44
C SER A 67 10.30 11.81 -22.28
N SER A 68 11.35 12.11 -23.05
CA SER A 68 12.66 11.46 -22.90
C SER A 68 13.49 12.04 -21.75
N ARG A 69 13.02 13.12 -21.12
CA ARG A 69 13.73 13.74 -20.01
C ARG A 69 13.72 12.84 -18.78
N ALA A 70 14.79 12.89 -17.98
CA ALA A 70 14.84 12.20 -16.71
C ALA A 70 13.78 12.74 -15.75
N ILE A 71 13.26 11.89 -14.89
CA ILE A 71 12.32 12.28 -13.85
C ILE A 71 13.05 13.17 -12.84
N ARG A 72 12.47 14.31 -12.48
CA ARG A 72 13.07 15.20 -11.47
C ARG A 72 13.16 14.46 -10.14
N LYS A 73 14.22 14.74 -9.39
CA LYS A 73 14.46 14.10 -8.09
C LYS A 73 13.33 14.34 -7.08
N ASP A 74 12.68 15.50 -7.15
CA ASP A 74 11.60 15.91 -6.23
C ASP A 74 10.21 15.66 -6.79
N ALA A 75 10.09 14.95 -7.92
CA ALA A 75 8.79 14.66 -8.50
C ALA A 75 7.99 13.70 -7.61
N VAL A 76 6.67 13.92 -7.52
CA VAL A 76 5.76 12.97 -6.90
C VAL A 76 5.59 11.80 -7.84
N LEU A 77 5.96 10.60 -7.40
CA LEU A 77 5.88 9.38 -8.20
C LEU A 77 4.63 8.57 -7.91
N VAL A 78 4.12 8.63 -6.69
CA VAL A 78 2.99 7.82 -6.23
C VAL A 78 2.11 8.66 -5.32
N ASN A 79 0.80 8.48 -5.47
CA ASN A 79 -0.17 8.86 -4.45
C ASN A 79 -0.51 7.59 -3.68
N GLU A 80 -0.03 7.48 -2.44
CA GLU A 80 -0.36 6.35 -1.60
C GLU A 80 -1.65 6.61 -0.84
N TRP A 81 -2.56 5.65 -0.89
CA TRP A 81 -3.79 5.66 -0.12
C TRP A 81 -3.69 4.66 1.03
N ILE A 82 -4.05 5.10 2.22
CA ILE A 82 -4.21 4.21 3.36
C ILE A 82 -5.70 3.97 3.52
N ILE A 83 -6.12 2.71 3.34
CA ILE A 83 -7.52 2.32 3.33
C ILE A 83 -7.78 1.46 4.55
N THR A 84 -8.78 1.85 5.36
CA THR A 84 -9.08 1.15 6.59
C THR A 84 -10.54 1.41 7.02
N SER A 85 -10.94 0.85 8.14
CA SER A 85 -12.17 1.17 8.87
C SER A 85 -11.84 1.08 10.37
N ASP A 86 -12.84 1.12 11.22
CA ASP A 86 -12.60 0.99 12.65
C ASP A 86 -12.38 -0.47 13.06
N THR A 87 -11.82 -0.67 14.25
CA THR A 87 -11.52 -1.99 14.78
C THR A 87 -12.78 -2.86 14.91
N ASN A 88 -13.90 -2.27 15.33
CA ASN A 88 -15.16 -3.01 15.49
C ASN A 88 -15.65 -3.59 14.16
N PHE A 89 -15.47 -2.85 13.06
CA PHE A 89 -15.83 -3.33 11.73
C PHE A 89 -15.07 -4.63 11.39
N PHE A 90 -13.76 -4.63 11.60
CA PHE A 90 -12.94 -5.79 11.26
C PHE A 90 -13.14 -6.97 12.22
N GLU A 91 -13.41 -6.70 13.49
CA GLU A 91 -13.71 -7.76 14.46
C GLU A 91 -14.95 -8.58 14.10
N ALA A 92 -15.90 -7.96 13.42
CA ALA A 92 -17.12 -8.63 12.95
C ALA A 92 -16.90 -9.48 11.69
N LEU A 93 -15.71 -9.41 11.07
CA LEU A 93 -15.41 -10.10 9.81
C LEU A 93 -14.51 -11.30 10.04
N SER A 94 -14.74 -12.37 9.27
CA SER A 94 -13.77 -13.47 9.16
C SER A 94 -12.51 -13.00 8.41
N PRO A 95 -11.39 -13.76 8.48
CA PRO A 95 -10.22 -13.44 7.67
C PRO A 95 -10.52 -13.37 6.17
N GLU A 96 -11.37 -14.25 5.65
CA GLU A 96 -11.77 -14.22 4.24
C GLU A 96 -12.60 -12.98 3.91
N GLN A 97 -13.49 -12.57 4.79
CA GLN A 97 -14.30 -11.36 4.60
C GLN A 97 -13.43 -10.10 4.66
N THR A 98 -12.44 -10.06 5.54
CA THR A 98 -11.47 -8.96 5.62
C THR A 98 -10.67 -8.86 4.32
N LYS A 99 -10.20 -9.98 3.79
CA LYS A 99 -9.49 -10.01 2.51
C LYS A 99 -10.38 -9.53 1.37
N PHE A 100 -11.63 -9.99 1.34
CA PHE A 100 -12.60 -9.55 0.33
C PHE A 100 -12.82 -8.03 0.39
N PHE A 101 -12.91 -7.46 1.59
CA PHE A 101 -13.03 -6.02 1.75
C PHE A 101 -11.88 -5.27 1.08
N PHE A 102 -10.64 -5.71 1.30
CA PHE A 102 -9.48 -5.05 0.70
C PHE A 102 -9.38 -5.30 -0.81
N GLU A 103 -9.77 -6.48 -1.28
CA GLU A 103 -9.83 -6.76 -2.71
C GLU A 103 -10.86 -5.86 -3.41
N GLU A 104 -12.03 -5.67 -2.83
CA GLU A 104 -13.05 -4.76 -3.35
C GLU A 104 -12.58 -3.31 -3.35
N ALA A 105 -11.87 -2.89 -2.30
CA ALA A 105 -11.28 -1.56 -2.24
C ALA A 105 -10.25 -1.36 -3.34
N LYS A 106 -9.39 -2.35 -3.56
CA LYS A 106 -8.40 -2.31 -4.65
C LYS A 106 -9.10 -2.22 -6.01
N ASP A 107 -10.15 -3.01 -6.24
CA ASP A 107 -10.89 -2.99 -7.50
C ASP A 107 -11.55 -1.64 -7.76
N TYR A 108 -12.05 -0.98 -6.71
CA TYR A 108 -12.61 0.36 -6.82
C TYR A 108 -11.56 1.36 -7.35
N PHE A 109 -10.34 1.30 -6.83
CA PHE A 109 -9.26 2.17 -7.31
C PHE A 109 -8.79 1.77 -8.70
N ALA A 110 -8.77 0.47 -9.02
CA ALA A 110 -8.41 -0.02 -10.35
C ALA A 110 -9.38 0.48 -11.41
N ASP A 111 -10.68 0.51 -11.10
CA ASP A 111 -11.69 1.03 -12.03
C ASP A 111 -11.53 2.53 -12.29
N ARG A 112 -11.09 3.29 -11.27
CA ARG A 112 -10.94 4.74 -11.40
C ARG A 112 -9.63 5.17 -12.05
N PHE A 113 -8.54 4.47 -11.76
CA PHE A 113 -7.21 4.93 -12.14
C PHE A 113 -6.50 4.00 -13.12
N GLY A 114 -7.09 2.85 -13.43
CA GLY A 114 -6.49 1.82 -14.26
C GLY A 114 -5.72 0.79 -13.42
N GLU A 115 -5.99 -0.50 -13.66
CA GLU A 115 -5.35 -1.57 -12.88
C GLU A 115 -3.83 -1.54 -13.01
N GLN A 116 -3.32 -1.25 -14.22
CA GLN A 116 -1.88 -1.18 -14.49
C GLN A 116 -1.18 -0.05 -13.71
N ASN A 117 -1.92 0.96 -13.27
CA ASN A 117 -1.38 2.10 -12.53
C ASN A 117 -1.32 1.85 -11.03
N ILE A 118 -1.86 0.73 -10.54
CA ILE A 118 -1.73 0.33 -9.14
C ILE A 118 -0.49 -0.54 -9.04
N ARG A 119 0.55 0.00 -8.40
CA ARG A 119 1.85 -0.66 -8.36
C ARG A 119 2.08 -1.46 -7.10
N TYR A 120 1.34 -1.17 -6.03
CA TYR A 120 1.36 -2.00 -4.82
C TYR A 120 0.04 -1.90 -4.07
N ALA A 121 -0.29 -2.95 -3.36
CA ALA A 121 -1.44 -3.00 -2.45
C ALA A 121 -1.08 -3.97 -1.33
N THR A 122 -0.50 -3.44 -0.26
CA THR A 122 0.00 -4.20 0.88
C THR A 122 -0.99 -4.13 2.03
N VAL A 123 -1.48 -5.27 2.48
CA VAL A 123 -2.40 -5.36 3.62
C VAL A 123 -1.61 -5.74 4.86
N ASN A 124 -1.71 -4.90 5.90
CA ASN A 124 -1.06 -5.11 7.18
C ASN A 124 -2.10 -5.51 8.22
N LEU A 125 -1.90 -6.68 8.82
CA LEU A 125 -2.76 -7.24 9.87
C LEU A 125 -2.05 -7.32 11.23
N ASP A 126 -0.83 -6.79 11.31
CA ASP A 126 0.03 -6.84 12.48
C ASP A 126 -0.02 -5.58 13.35
N GLU A 127 -1.01 -4.72 13.12
CA GLU A 127 -1.29 -3.56 13.94
C GLU A 127 -2.68 -3.70 14.58
N THR A 128 -3.04 -2.74 15.44
CA THR A 128 -4.33 -2.74 16.14
C THR A 128 -5.51 -2.82 15.18
N THR A 129 -5.43 -2.11 14.06
CA THR A 129 -6.50 -2.08 13.05
C THR A 129 -5.94 -2.47 11.68
N PRO A 130 -6.54 -3.47 11.01
CA PRO A 130 -6.15 -3.82 9.65
C PRO A 130 -6.25 -2.63 8.71
N HIS A 131 -5.27 -2.51 7.80
CA HIS A 131 -5.26 -1.45 6.80
C HIS A 131 -4.48 -1.88 5.57
N MET A 132 -4.74 -1.19 4.45
CA MET A 132 -4.04 -1.42 3.19
C MET A 132 -3.34 -0.15 2.74
N HIS A 133 -2.07 -0.30 2.34
CA HIS A 133 -1.32 0.73 1.62
C HIS A 133 -1.43 0.44 0.13
N LEU A 134 -2.06 1.34 -0.62
CA LEU A 134 -2.27 1.21 -2.05
C LEU A 134 -1.62 2.38 -2.77
N GLY A 135 -0.72 2.06 -3.65
CA GLY A 135 -0.01 3.08 -4.43
C GLY A 135 0.04 2.83 -5.93
#